data_cd9c170bb18138a44ce2f408aa35658b
#
_entry.id   cd9c170bb18138a44ce2f408aa35658b
#
_cell.length_a   1.000
_cell.length_b   1.000
_cell.length_c   1.000
_cell.angle_alpha   90.00
_cell.angle_beta   90.00
_cell.angle_gamma   90.00
#
_symmetry.space_group_name_H-M   'P 1'
#
loop_
_entity.id
_entity.type
_entity.pdbx_description
1 polymer ?
#
loop_
_entity_poly.entity_id
_entity_poly.type
_entity_poly.pdbx_seq_one_letter_code
_entity_poly.pdbx_strand_id
1 'polypeptide(L)'
;MRERQAIEMNDDSWKPRKVVIVGAGAVGSTFAYALAQAGLADEIALHGANRELALGQVLDLAHGQAFFPSVQIREAQAADYADARLIVITAGVRQRPGESRLALLQRNVQIIHDIIDEIVLQNSTAVILIVSNPVDVLTYVAHKRSGWPRGRIIGSGTVLDSARFRHLLSQHFGVDVHNVHAYILGEHGDSEFAAWSMTNMGGMPIEQFCRQCAKCDDWTAARRRLTEQVKHSAYHIIDYKGTTSFAVGLALTQIAAAILRNQHGVLTVSSVLEGEYGLSGVSLGIPCILSQRGVEKVLEVALPADELEALAKSAAVLRQAIAEIHLPLNPSRKPDASEPPRATNNEDRPDGRQPSGVHA
;
A
#
# COMPACT_ATOMS: atom_id res chain seq x y z
N MET A 1 17.55 45.53 39.27
CA MET A 1 17.94 44.14 38.94
C MET A 1 16.77 43.54 38.18
N ARG A 2 16.91 43.38 36.88
CA ARG A 2 15.91 42.68 36.07
C ARG A 2 16.40 41.24 35.90
N GLU A 3 15.68 40.32 36.53
CA GLU A 3 15.89 38.88 36.34
C GLU A 3 15.70 38.56 34.85
N ARG A 4 16.75 38.05 34.22
CA ARG A 4 16.67 37.41 32.93
C ARG A 4 15.97 36.06 33.14
N GLN A 5 14.69 35.97 32.81
CA GLN A 5 14.05 34.69 32.60
C GLN A 5 14.82 33.94 31.50
N ALA A 6 15.49 32.85 31.90
CA ALA A 6 16.03 31.88 30.96
C ALA A 6 14.84 31.33 30.19
N ILE A 7 14.85 31.56 28.87
CA ILE A 7 13.95 30.86 27.97
C ILE A 7 14.41 29.39 28.03
N GLU A 8 13.64 28.56 28.74
CA GLU A 8 13.75 27.11 28.57
C GLU A 8 13.53 26.83 27.10
N MET A 9 14.61 26.61 26.38
CA MET A 9 14.55 26.02 25.06
C MET A 9 14.02 24.60 25.28
N ASN A 10 12.72 24.40 24.96
CA ASN A 10 12.18 23.07 24.81
C ASN A 10 13.18 22.29 23.94
N ASP A 11 13.67 21.20 24.48
CA ASP A 11 14.51 20.22 23.74
C ASP A 11 13.66 19.54 22.69
N ASP A 12 13.28 20.30 21.65
CA ASP A 12 12.79 19.82 20.39
C ASP A 12 14.02 19.40 19.57
N SER A 13 14.73 18.40 20.15
CA SER A 13 15.95 17.87 19.56
C SER A 13 15.61 17.43 18.13
N TRP A 14 16.21 18.11 17.16
CA TRP A 14 16.10 17.76 15.76
C TRP A 14 16.37 16.26 15.59
N LYS A 15 15.36 15.52 15.12
CA LYS A 15 15.49 14.09 14.83
C LYS A 15 15.52 13.90 13.31
N PRO A 16 16.50 13.18 12.79
CA PRO A 16 16.58 12.92 11.36
C PRO A 16 15.31 12.25 10.84
N ARG A 17 14.91 12.61 9.64
CA ARG A 17 13.83 11.93 8.91
C ARG A 17 14.37 10.62 8.35
N LYS A 18 14.51 9.62 9.23
CA LYS A 18 14.97 8.29 8.88
C LYS A 18 13.85 7.51 8.20
N VAL A 19 14.16 6.93 7.04
CA VAL A 19 13.29 6.00 6.32
C VAL A 19 13.98 4.66 6.21
N VAL A 20 13.32 3.61 6.72
CA VAL A 20 13.77 2.23 6.58
C VAL A 20 12.98 1.58 5.44
N ILE A 21 13.69 0.99 4.48
CA ILE A 21 13.10 0.29 3.34
C ILE A 21 13.40 -1.20 3.48
N VAL A 22 12.36 -2.00 3.69
CA VAL A 22 12.46 -3.45 3.81
C VAL A 22 12.12 -4.09 2.47
N GLY A 23 13.16 -4.51 1.75
CA GLY A 23 13.10 -5.07 0.41
C GLY A 23 13.98 -4.30 -0.58
N ALA A 24 15.13 -4.87 -0.96
CA ALA A 24 16.11 -4.26 -1.88
C ALA A 24 15.87 -4.65 -3.35
N GLY A 25 14.66 -5.10 -3.69
CA GLY A 25 14.26 -5.42 -5.06
C GLY A 25 14.01 -4.18 -5.92
N ALA A 26 13.50 -4.38 -7.15
CA ALA A 26 13.28 -3.30 -8.11
C ALA A 26 12.40 -2.15 -7.57
N VAL A 27 11.37 -2.45 -6.77
CA VAL A 27 10.50 -1.42 -6.19
C VAL A 27 11.21 -0.65 -5.08
N GLY A 28 11.84 -1.36 -4.12
CA GLY A 28 12.50 -0.72 -2.98
C GLY A 28 13.69 0.13 -3.41
N SER A 29 14.52 -0.34 -4.34
CA SER A 29 15.66 0.44 -4.86
C SER A 29 15.21 1.64 -5.69
N THR A 30 14.17 1.51 -6.52
CA THR A 30 13.60 2.64 -7.27
C THR A 30 12.99 3.69 -6.32
N PHE A 31 12.31 3.24 -5.25
CA PHE A 31 11.80 4.17 -4.23
C PHE A 31 12.94 4.86 -3.49
N ALA A 32 13.99 4.14 -3.08
CA ALA A 32 15.15 4.74 -2.43
C ALA A 32 15.80 5.82 -3.30
N TYR A 33 15.96 5.55 -4.60
CA TYR A 33 16.46 6.52 -5.58
C TYR A 33 15.55 7.76 -5.68
N ALA A 34 14.24 7.56 -5.87
CA ALA A 34 13.29 8.65 -5.99
C ALA A 34 13.20 9.49 -4.70
N LEU A 35 13.28 8.84 -3.53
CA LEU A 35 13.28 9.49 -2.23
C LEU A 35 14.52 10.36 -2.01
N ALA A 36 15.71 9.86 -2.39
CA ALA A 36 16.96 10.59 -2.35
C ALA A 36 16.91 11.82 -3.26
N GLN A 37 16.48 11.65 -4.50
CA GLN A 37 16.31 12.75 -5.47
C GLN A 37 15.34 13.84 -4.96
N ALA A 38 14.27 13.45 -4.26
CA ALA A 38 13.28 14.38 -3.73
C ALA A 38 13.75 15.14 -2.47
N GLY A 39 14.87 14.76 -1.86
CA GLY A 39 15.40 15.39 -0.64
C GLY A 39 14.44 15.31 0.55
N LEU A 40 13.68 14.22 0.64
CA LEU A 40 12.65 14.05 1.67
C LEU A 40 13.16 13.41 2.95
N ALA A 41 14.22 12.61 2.86
CA ALA A 41 14.83 11.92 3.99
C ALA A 41 16.23 12.48 4.28
N ASP A 42 16.62 12.45 5.55
CA ASP A 42 17.98 12.75 6.01
C ASP A 42 18.80 11.45 6.07
N GLU A 43 18.11 10.32 6.24
CA GLU A 43 18.71 8.99 6.28
C GLU A 43 17.79 7.96 5.59
N ILE A 44 18.38 7.14 4.72
CA ILE A 44 17.74 6.01 4.04
C ILE A 44 18.50 4.74 4.42
N ALA A 45 17.85 3.85 5.17
CA ALA A 45 18.41 2.56 5.54
C ALA A 45 17.70 1.45 4.75
N LEU A 46 18.46 0.68 3.96
CA LEU A 46 17.91 -0.35 3.06
C LEU A 46 18.22 -1.74 3.59
N HIS A 47 17.17 -2.55 3.78
CA HIS A 47 17.26 -3.96 4.16
C HIS A 47 16.81 -4.88 3.02
N GLY A 48 17.46 -6.03 2.87
CA GLY A 48 17.06 -7.06 1.93
C GLY A 48 17.45 -8.45 2.39
N ALA A 49 16.59 -9.44 2.15
CA ALA A 49 16.89 -10.85 2.47
C ALA A 49 18.15 -11.35 1.74
N ASN A 50 18.42 -10.85 0.54
CA ASN A 50 19.72 -10.97 -0.13
C ASN A 50 20.56 -9.77 0.26
N ARG A 51 21.48 -9.96 1.21
CA ARG A 51 22.33 -8.91 1.75
C ARG A 51 23.29 -8.32 0.70
N GLU A 52 23.84 -9.13 -0.17
CA GLU A 52 24.76 -8.67 -1.21
C GLU A 52 24.05 -7.74 -2.20
N LEU A 53 22.80 -8.09 -2.59
CA LEU A 53 21.98 -7.21 -3.42
C LEU A 53 21.69 -5.90 -2.71
N ALA A 54 21.32 -5.93 -1.43
CA ALA A 54 21.05 -4.72 -0.65
C ALA A 54 22.27 -3.82 -0.55
N LEU A 55 23.45 -4.39 -0.27
CA LEU A 55 24.73 -3.66 -0.26
C LEU A 55 25.07 -3.07 -1.63
N GLY A 56 24.86 -3.82 -2.71
CA GLY A 56 25.05 -3.32 -4.08
C GLY A 56 24.18 -2.10 -4.36
N GLN A 57 22.89 -2.13 -3.99
CA GLN A 57 21.97 -0.99 -4.13
C GLN A 57 22.41 0.22 -3.29
N VAL A 58 22.86 -0.02 -2.05
CA VAL A 58 23.34 1.03 -1.15
C VAL A 58 24.59 1.71 -1.75
N LEU A 59 25.55 0.94 -2.24
CA LEU A 59 26.79 1.46 -2.82
C LEU A 59 26.50 2.28 -4.09
N ASP A 60 25.66 1.77 -4.98
CA ASP A 60 25.30 2.45 -6.23
C ASP A 60 24.60 3.79 -5.93
N LEU A 61 23.62 3.80 -5.02
CA LEU A 61 22.97 5.02 -4.58
C LEU A 61 23.96 5.99 -3.90
N ALA A 62 24.83 5.50 -3.01
CA ALA A 62 25.81 6.31 -2.31
C ALA A 62 26.80 6.99 -3.25
N HIS A 63 27.23 6.32 -4.33
CA HIS A 63 28.06 6.92 -5.36
C HIS A 63 27.40 8.08 -6.09
N GLY A 64 26.05 8.12 -6.10
CA GLY A 64 25.26 9.22 -6.65
C GLY A 64 25.12 10.45 -5.75
N GLN A 65 25.59 10.44 -4.51
CA GLN A 65 25.36 11.50 -3.51
C GLN A 65 25.78 12.91 -3.96
N ALA A 66 26.72 13.02 -4.88
CA ALA A 66 27.13 14.31 -5.42
C ALA A 66 26.06 14.98 -6.31
N PHE A 67 25.01 14.26 -6.71
CA PHE A 67 24.02 14.70 -7.70
C PHE A 67 22.60 14.92 -7.14
N PHE A 68 22.37 14.67 -5.84
CA PHE A 68 21.08 14.88 -5.18
C PHE A 68 21.26 15.50 -3.78
N PRO A 69 20.20 15.98 -3.14
CA PRO A 69 20.28 16.57 -1.81
C PRO A 69 20.94 15.64 -0.79
N SER A 70 21.68 16.21 0.17
CA SER A 70 22.42 15.44 1.17
C SER A 70 21.50 14.48 1.93
N VAL A 71 21.86 13.20 1.90
CA VAL A 71 21.16 12.10 2.59
C VAL A 71 22.16 11.00 2.93
N GLN A 72 22.08 10.44 4.14
CA GLN A 72 22.87 9.26 4.48
C GLN A 72 22.18 8.00 3.92
N ILE A 73 22.91 7.21 3.13
CA ILE A 73 22.41 5.95 2.58
C ILE A 73 23.27 4.81 3.08
N ARG A 74 22.64 3.81 3.70
CA ARG A 74 23.34 2.66 4.27
C ARG A 74 22.49 1.40 4.37
N GLU A 75 23.13 0.27 4.69
CA GLU A 75 22.44 -0.96 5.07
C GLU A 75 21.68 -0.74 6.38
N ALA A 76 20.42 -1.23 6.46
CA ALA A 76 19.62 -1.19 7.67
C ALA A 76 19.95 -2.36 8.61
N GLN A 77 19.81 -2.08 9.90
CA GLN A 77 19.85 -3.06 10.99
C GLN A 77 18.52 -3.06 11.74
N ALA A 78 18.22 -4.10 12.52
CA ALA A 78 16.98 -4.19 13.29
C ALA A 78 16.76 -2.97 14.21
N ALA A 79 17.83 -2.45 14.82
CA ALA A 79 17.77 -1.27 15.68
C ALA A 79 17.26 0.01 14.98
N ASP A 80 17.37 0.07 13.64
CA ASP A 80 16.92 1.23 12.86
C ASP A 80 15.40 1.43 12.87
N TYR A 81 14.65 0.38 13.18
CA TYR A 81 13.19 0.51 13.31
C TYR A 81 12.78 1.39 14.49
N ALA A 82 13.59 1.48 15.54
CA ALA A 82 13.24 2.20 16.78
C ALA A 82 13.00 3.69 16.57
N ASP A 83 13.84 4.35 15.77
CA ASP A 83 13.82 5.79 15.53
C ASP A 83 13.43 6.19 14.11
N ALA A 84 13.00 5.23 13.29
CA ALA A 84 12.46 5.49 11.97
C ALA A 84 11.21 6.38 12.03
N ARG A 85 11.05 7.29 11.06
CA ARG A 85 9.82 8.05 10.83
C ARG A 85 8.86 7.29 9.93
N LEU A 86 9.40 6.57 8.98
CA LEU A 86 8.66 5.79 8.01
C LEU A 86 9.38 4.47 7.75
N ILE A 87 8.65 3.37 7.81
CA ILE A 87 9.13 2.04 7.41
C ILE A 87 8.32 1.61 6.19
N VAL A 88 8.99 1.33 5.07
CA VAL A 88 8.34 0.95 3.80
C VAL A 88 8.65 -0.50 3.51
N ILE A 89 7.63 -1.35 3.46
CA ILE A 89 7.77 -2.78 3.26
C ILE A 89 7.44 -3.12 1.81
N THR A 90 8.48 -3.37 1.02
CA THR A 90 8.41 -3.85 -0.37
C THR A 90 8.84 -5.31 -0.49
N ALA A 91 9.17 -5.93 0.65
CA ALA A 91 9.56 -7.34 0.73
C ALA A 91 8.37 -8.26 0.44
N GLY A 92 8.58 -9.21 -0.44
CA GLY A 92 7.58 -10.20 -0.83
C GLY A 92 8.16 -11.14 -1.87
N VAL A 93 7.46 -12.21 -2.13
CA VAL A 93 7.85 -13.20 -3.13
C VAL A 93 6.88 -13.21 -4.31
N ARG A 94 7.41 -13.59 -5.47
CA ARG A 94 6.60 -13.78 -6.68
C ARG A 94 6.02 -15.19 -6.70
N GLN A 95 4.92 -15.35 -7.44
CA GLN A 95 4.31 -16.65 -7.68
C GLN A 95 5.30 -17.58 -8.41
N ARG A 96 5.41 -18.81 -7.92
CA ARG A 96 6.21 -19.86 -8.55
C ARG A 96 5.40 -20.56 -9.64
N PRO A 97 6.03 -21.15 -10.65
CA PRO A 97 5.32 -21.98 -11.62
C PRO A 97 4.54 -23.10 -10.91
N GLY A 98 3.23 -23.22 -11.20
CA GLY A 98 2.34 -24.21 -10.60
C GLY A 98 1.86 -23.90 -9.18
N GLU A 99 2.25 -22.77 -8.59
CA GLU A 99 1.79 -22.36 -7.26
C GLU A 99 0.39 -21.74 -7.32
N SER A 100 -0.48 -22.08 -6.37
CA SER A 100 -1.78 -21.44 -6.26
C SER A 100 -1.66 -20.00 -5.71
N ARG A 101 -2.64 -19.14 -6.03
CA ARG A 101 -2.73 -17.78 -5.45
C ARG A 101 -2.80 -17.80 -3.92
N LEU A 102 -3.48 -18.81 -3.35
CA LEU A 102 -3.58 -18.96 -1.90
C LEU A 102 -2.22 -19.30 -1.27
N ALA A 103 -1.44 -20.21 -1.87
CA ALA A 103 -0.10 -20.55 -1.37
C ALA A 103 0.84 -19.33 -1.41
N LEU A 104 0.78 -18.53 -2.47
CA LEU A 104 1.52 -17.27 -2.55
C LEU A 104 1.09 -16.29 -1.46
N LEU A 105 -0.22 -16.14 -1.22
CA LEU A 105 -0.77 -15.28 -0.17
C LEU A 105 -0.24 -15.70 1.20
N GLN A 106 -0.30 -17.00 1.55
CA GLN A 106 0.20 -17.50 2.83
C GLN A 106 1.69 -17.20 3.04
N ARG A 107 2.51 -17.34 2.00
CA ARG A 107 3.95 -17.02 2.09
C ARG A 107 4.19 -15.53 2.30
N ASN A 108 3.45 -14.65 1.62
CA ASN A 108 3.58 -13.21 1.80
C ASN A 108 3.07 -12.78 3.18
N VAL A 109 1.98 -13.39 3.68
CA VAL A 109 1.51 -13.17 5.06
C VAL A 109 2.57 -13.52 6.08
N GLN A 110 3.25 -14.68 5.92
CA GLN A 110 4.33 -15.06 6.84
C GLN A 110 5.49 -14.05 6.82
N ILE A 111 5.90 -13.59 5.63
CA ILE A 111 6.95 -12.57 5.51
C ILE A 111 6.55 -11.27 6.23
N ILE A 112 5.29 -10.83 6.07
CA ILE A 112 4.79 -9.63 6.76
C ILE A 112 4.75 -9.86 8.28
N HIS A 113 4.34 -11.04 8.76
CA HIS A 113 4.35 -11.36 10.19
C HIS A 113 5.75 -11.23 10.78
N ASP A 114 6.75 -11.83 10.15
CA ASP A 114 8.13 -11.83 10.64
C ASP A 114 8.68 -10.40 10.70
N ILE A 115 8.44 -9.59 9.66
CA ILE A 115 8.87 -8.18 9.61
C ILE A 115 8.16 -7.34 10.68
N ILE A 116 6.85 -7.49 10.83
CA ILE A 116 6.07 -6.72 11.82
C ILE A 116 6.49 -7.08 13.25
N ASP A 117 6.74 -8.36 13.53
CA ASP A 117 7.22 -8.80 14.85
C ASP A 117 8.57 -8.16 15.19
N GLU A 118 9.49 -8.13 14.23
CA GLU A 118 10.79 -7.47 14.40
C GLU A 118 10.64 -5.97 14.66
N ILE A 119 9.77 -5.28 13.92
CA ILE A 119 9.49 -3.84 14.11
C ILE A 119 8.87 -3.57 15.49
N VAL A 120 7.92 -4.40 15.93
CA VAL A 120 7.24 -4.25 17.22
C VAL A 120 8.23 -4.45 18.37
N LEU A 121 9.15 -5.42 18.26
CA LEU A 121 10.20 -5.67 19.27
C LEU A 121 11.13 -4.47 19.48
N GLN A 122 11.29 -3.61 18.49
CA GLN A 122 12.11 -2.38 18.60
C GLN A 122 11.36 -1.18 19.18
N ASN A 123 10.11 -1.35 19.65
CA ASN A 123 9.27 -0.27 20.18
C ASN A 123 9.16 0.93 19.23
N SER A 124 9.13 0.68 17.93
CA SER A 124 9.07 1.71 16.90
C SER A 124 7.83 2.61 17.02
N THR A 125 8.01 3.89 16.71
CA THR A 125 6.90 4.88 16.60
C THR A 125 6.60 5.26 15.16
N ALA A 126 7.24 4.63 14.18
CA ALA A 126 7.11 4.92 12.76
C ALA A 126 5.68 4.70 12.23
N VAL A 127 5.41 5.32 11.08
CA VAL A 127 4.33 4.87 10.20
C VAL A 127 4.86 3.71 9.36
N ILE A 128 4.08 2.66 9.18
CA ILE A 128 4.40 1.53 8.31
C ILE A 128 3.60 1.67 7.01
N LEU A 129 4.32 1.65 5.88
CA LEU A 129 3.76 1.67 4.54
C LEU A 129 3.97 0.31 3.86
N ILE A 130 2.90 -0.44 3.68
CA ILE A 130 2.90 -1.72 2.97
C ILE A 130 2.80 -1.47 1.47
N VAL A 131 3.68 -2.13 0.70
CA VAL A 131 3.73 -2.04 -0.76
C VAL A 131 3.63 -3.42 -1.41
N SER A 132 4.01 -4.46 -0.65
CA SER A 132 3.95 -5.85 -1.09
C SER A 132 2.52 -6.28 -1.40
N ASN A 133 2.33 -7.09 -2.46
CA ASN A 133 1.02 -7.56 -2.89
C ASN A 133 0.66 -8.95 -2.31
N PRO A 134 -0.66 -9.15 -2.07
CA PRO A 134 -1.80 -8.24 -2.26
C PRO A 134 -1.86 -7.18 -1.16
N VAL A 135 -1.65 -5.91 -1.55
CA VAL A 135 -1.36 -4.81 -0.61
C VAL A 135 -2.45 -4.59 0.44
N ASP A 136 -3.72 -4.65 0.05
CA ASP A 136 -4.83 -4.41 0.96
C ASP A 136 -4.92 -5.51 2.02
N VAL A 137 -4.82 -6.76 1.61
CA VAL A 137 -4.81 -7.92 2.54
C VAL A 137 -3.61 -7.83 3.48
N LEU A 138 -2.41 -7.55 2.95
CA LEU A 138 -1.20 -7.47 3.76
C LEU A 138 -1.19 -6.25 4.70
N THR A 139 -1.85 -5.14 4.34
CA THR A 139 -2.08 -4.00 5.23
C THR A 139 -2.97 -4.38 6.41
N TYR A 140 -4.07 -5.09 6.14
CA TYR A 140 -4.94 -5.62 7.19
C TYR A 140 -4.21 -6.59 8.12
N VAL A 141 -3.44 -7.51 7.55
CA VAL A 141 -2.60 -8.47 8.29
C VAL A 141 -1.60 -7.75 9.19
N ALA A 142 -0.87 -6.78 8.65
CA ALA A 142 0.12 -5.99 9.39
C ALA A 142 -0.52 -5.22 10.56
N HIS A 143 -1.71 -4.63 10.34
CA HIS A 143 -2.47 -3.98 11.40
C HIS A 143 -2.86 -4.95 12.51
N LYS A 144 -3.43 -6.11 12.16
CA LYS A 144 -3.83 -7.12 13.15
C LYS A 144 -2.64 -7.68 13.90
N ARG A 145 -1.51 -7.92 13.21
CA ARG A 145 -0.29 -8.47 13.82
C ARG A 145 0.37 -7.49 14.77
N SER A 146 0.48 -6.22 14.38
CA SER A 146 1.14 -5.19 15.20
C SER A 146 0.33 -4.78 16.43
N GLY A 147 -1.00 -4.84 16.36
CA GLY A 147 -1.90 -4.28 17.39
C GLY A 147 -1.82 -2.76 17.50
N TRP A 148 -1.19 -2.08 16.54
CA TRP A 148 -1.04 -0.62 16.53
C TRP A 148 -2.30 0.10 16.06
N PRO A 149 -2.45 1.40 16.39
CA PRO A 149 -3.52 2.22 15.81
C PRO A 149 -3.55 2.11 14.29
N ARG A 150 -4.75 1.94 13.71
CA ARG A 150 -4.91 1.72 12.26
C ARG A 150 -4.25 2.79 11.39
N GLY A 151 -4.26 4.05 11.84
CA GLY A 151 -3.64 5.15 11.11
C GLY A 151 -2.14 5.01 10.89
N ARG A 152 -1.45 4.22 11.73
CA ARG A 152 0.00 3.98 11.61
C ARG A 152 0.36 2.86 10.62
N ILE A 153 -0.60 2.05 10.21
CA ILE A 153 -0.41 0.95 9.27
C ILE A 153 -1.21 1.25 8.02
N ILE A 154 -0.53 1.60 6.95
CA ILE A 154 -1.16 1.98 5.69
C ILE A 154 -0.58 1.16 4.53
N GLY A 155 -1.34 0.97 3.48
CA GLY A 155 -0.86 0.40 2.23
C GLY A 155 -0.75 1.46 1.14
N SER A 156 0.06 1.21 0.12
CA SER A 156 0.15 2.11 -1.04
C SER A 156 -1.20 2.29 -1.76
N GLY A 157 -2.11 1.33 -1.59
CA GLY A 157 -3.48 1.39 -2.09
C GLY A 157 -3.55 1.68 -3.58
N THR A 158 -4.51 2.51 -3.94
CA THR A 158 -4.79 2.89 -5.34
C THR A 158 -4.18 4.26 -5.74
N VAL A 159 -3.14 4.72 -5.02
CA VAL A 159 -2.46 5.99 -5.35
C VAL A 159 -1.87 5.95 -6.76
N LEU A 160 -1.21 4.85 -7.13
CA LEU A 160 -0.65 4.70 -8.48
C LEU A 160 -1.76 4.53 -9.52
N ASP A 161 -2.82 3.78 -9.22
CA ASP A 161 -3.92 3.54 -10.16
C ASP A 161 -4.68 4.85 -10.44
N SER A 162 -4.85 5.69 -9.42
CA SER A 162 -5.35 7.05 -9.57
C SER A 162 -4.43 7.92 -10.46
N ALA A 163 -3.12 7.78 -10.34
CA ALA A 163 -2.18 8.48 -11.21
C ALA A 163 -2.26 7.99 -12.67
N ARG A 164 -2.44 6.69 -12.90
CA ARG A 164 -2.69 6.10 -14.23
C ARG A 164 -3.99 6.62 -14.83
N PHE A 165 -5.04 6.66 -14.03
CA PHE A 165 -6.33 7.18 -14.45
C PHE A 165 -6.25 8.66 -14.85
N ARG A 166 -5.58 9.49 -14.05
CA ARG A 166 -5.30 10.89 -14.38
C ARG A 166 -4.51 11.03 -15.67
N HIS A 167 -3.49 10.20 -15.88
CA HIS A 167 -2.70 10.18 -17.11
C HIS A 167 -3.57 9.85 -18.34
N LEU A 168 -4.40 8.82 -18.27
CA LEU A 168 -5.27 8.42 -19.38
C LEU A 168 -6.30 9.50 -19.72
N LEU A 169 -6.88 10.14 -18.71
CA LEU A 169 -7.78 11.29 -18.89
C LEU A 169 -7.06 12.48 -19.52
N SER A 170 -5.85 12.79 -19.05
CA SER A 170 -4.99 13.84 -19.60
C SER A 170 -4.74 13.61 -21.10
N GLN A 171 -4.36 12.39 -21.49
CA GLN A 171 -4.15 12.03 -22.89
C GLN A 171 -5.44 12.10 -23.72
N HIS A 172 -6.55 11.59 -23.18
CA HIS A 172 -7.83 11.57 -23.87
C HIS A 172 -8.33 13.00 -24.18
N PHE A 173 -8.23 13.89 -23.20
CA PHE A 173 -8.74 15.25 -23.33
C PHE A 173 -7.70 16.27 -23.84
N GLY A 174 -6.41 15.92 -23.85
CA GLY A 174 -5.32 16.82 -24.24
C GLY A 174 -5.14 17.97 -23.22
N VAL A 175 -5.31 17.67 -21.93
CA VAL A 175 -5.17 18.60 -20.80
C VAL A 175 -3.97 18.17 -19.97
N ASP A 176 -3.22 19.11 -19.42
CA ASP A 176 -2.11 18.81 -18.52
C ASP A 176 -2.60 17.97 -17.32
N VAL A 177 -1.84 16.92 -16.98
CA VAL A 177 -2.19 15.95 -15.93
C VAL A 177 -2.37 16.59 -14.55
N HIS A 178 -1.72 17.72 -14.29
CA HIS A 178 -1.84 18.45 -13.03
C HIS A 178 -3.21 19.10 -12.85
N ASN A 179 -3.95 19.33 -13.94
CA ASN A 179 -5.32 19.84 -13.90
C ASN A 179 -6.39 18.74 -13.83
N VAL A 180 -5.97 17.48 -13.81
CA VAL A 180 -6.86 16.31 -13.70
C VAL A 180 -6.92 15.84 -12.26
N HIS A 181 -8.11 15.88 -11.67
CA HIS A 181 -8.39 15.28 -10.36
C HIS A 181 -9.29 14.08 -10.58
N ALA A 182 -8.74 12.88 -10.35
CA ALA A 182 -9.45 11.63 -10.60
C ALA A 182 -8.89 10.55 -9.67
N TYR A 183 -9.74 9.64 -9.23
CA TYR A 183 -9.44 8.66 -8.21
C TYR A 183 -9.91 7.27 -8.61
N ILE A 184 -9.08 6.29 -8.35
CA ILE A 184 -9.44 4.88 -8.32
C ILE A 184 -9.61 4.49 -6.86
N LEU A 185 -10.70 3.79 -6.54
CA LEU A 185 -11.03 3.35 -5.19
C LEU A 185 -11.21 1.83 -5.14
N GLY A 186 -11.23 1.29 -3.92
CA GLY A 186 -11.44 -0.13 -3.68
C GLY A 186 -10.15 -0.92 -3.48
N GLU A 187 -10.16 -2.18 -3.89
CA GLU A 187 -8.99 -3.05 -3.92
C GLU A 187 -7.95 -2.52 -4.92
N HIS A 188 -6.67 -2.60 -4.57
CA HIS A 188 -5.62 -2.51 -5.58
C HIS A 188 -5.55 -3.85 -6.33
N GLY A 189 -6.36 -4.00 -7.37
CA GLY A 189 -6.52 -5.24 -8.12
C GLY A 189 -7.73 -5.23 -9.06
N ASP A 190 -8.22 -6.42 -9.43
CA ASP A 190 -9.24 -6.56 -10.46
C ASP A 190 -10.61 -5.94 -10.09
N SER A 191 -10.90 -5.76 -8.80
CA SER A 191 -12.15 -5.15 -8.33
C SER A 191 -12.07 -3.65 -8.06
N GLU A 192 -10.95 -2.99 -8.42
CA GLU A 192 -10.84 -1.53 -8.38
C GLU A 192 -11.85 -0.86 -9.29
N PHE A 193 -12.26 0.36 -8.95
CA PHE A 193 -13.18 1.12 -9.79
C PHE A 193 -12.82 2.60 -9.86
N ALA A 194 -13.17 3.22 -10.97
CA ALA A 194 -12.99 4.66 -11.17
C ALA A 194 -14.13 5.43 -10.50
N ALA A 195 -13.80 6.30 -9.55
CA ALA A 195 -14.75 7.20 -8.90
C ALA A 195 -15.05 8.39 -9.82
N TRP A 196 -15.92 8.17 -10.79
CA TRP A 196 -16.29 9.17 -11.79
C TRP A 196 -16.98 10.38 -11.15
N SER A 197 -17.75 10.16 -10.09
CA SER A 197 -18.41 11.22 -9.31
C SER A 197 -17.42 12.21 -8.68
N MET A 198 -16.18 11.76 -8.43
CA MET A 198 -15.10 12.58 -7.87
C MET A 198 -14.18 13.16 -8.95
N THR A 199 -14.41 12.84 -10.23
CA THR A 199 -13.52 13.24 -11.32
C THR A 199 -13.83 14.63 -11.84
N ASN A 200 -12.79 15.49 -11.91
CA ASN A 200 -12.93 16.84 -12.45
C ASN A 200 -11.66 17.29 -13.21
N MET A 201 -11.84 18.27 -14.07
CA MET A 201 -10.79 18.93 -14.87
C MET A 201 -10.73 20.40 -14.48
N GLY A 202 -9.67 20.82 -13.82
CA GLY A 202 -9.53 22.22 -13.39
C GLY A 202 -10.70 22.71 -12.52
N GLY A 203 -11.28 21.83 -11.69
CA GLY A 203 -12.45 22.13 -10.86
C GLY A 203 -13.82 21.92 -11.55
N MET A 204 -13.86 21.70 -12.87
CA MET A 204 -15.10 21.42 -13.59
C MET A 204 -15.41 19.91 -13.53
N PRO A 205 -16.61 19.48 -13.09
CA PRO A 205 -17.01 18.08 -13.12
C PRO A 205 -16.86 17.48 -14.52
N ILE A 206 -16.42 16.22 -14.59
CA ILE A 206 -16.01 15.57 -15.84
C ILE A 206 -17.14 15.53 -16.89
N GLU A 207 -18.39 15.31 -16.46
CA GLU A 207 -19.54 15.29 -17.36
C GLU A 207 -19.79 16.66 -18.01
N GLN A 208 -19.57 17.75 -17.25
CA GLN A 208 -19.69 19.10 -17.77
C GLN A 208 -18.53 19.43 -18.72
N PHE A 209 -17.31 19.04 -18.36
CA PHE A 209 -16.13 19.22 -19.20
C PHE A 209 -16.26 18.46 -20.52
N CYS A 210 -16.68 17.20 -20.49
CA CYS A 210 -16.83 16.35 -21.68
C CYS A 210 -17.83 16.95 -22.69
N ARG A 211 -18.93 17.54 -22.23
CA ARG A 211 -19.91 18.22 -23.13
C ARG A 211 -19.32 19.41 -23.87
N GLN A 212 -18.28 20.04 -23.32
CA GLN A 212 -17.66 21.22 -23.92
C GLN A 212 -16.45 20.90 -24.80
N CYS A 213 -15.76 19.79 -24.55
CA CYS A 213 -14.51 19.46 -25.22
C CYS A 213 -14.67 18.85 -26.63
N ALA A 214 -15.87 18.45 -27.02
CA ALA A 214 -16.21 17.87 -28.33
C ALA A 214 -15.31 16.69 -28.78
N LYS A 215 -14.66 15.99 -27.82
CA LYS A 215 -13.75 14.86 -28.11
C LYS A 215 -14.40 13.48 -27.94
N CYS A 216 -15.62 13.44 -27.43
CA CYS A 216 -16.34 12.20 -27.18
C CYS A 216 -17.70 12.22 -27.85
N ASP A 217 -17.88 11.44 -28.93
CA ASP A 217 -19.20 11.20 -29.51
C ASP A 217 -20.05 10.31 -28.59
N ASP A 218 -19.43 9.34 -27.90
CA ASP A 218 -20.05 8.49 -26.90
C ASP A 218 -19.22 8.48 -25.61
N TRP A 219 -19.63 9.31 -24.65
CA TRP A 219 -18.99 9.42 -23.35
C TRP A 219 -19.10 8.15 -22.51
N THR A 220 -20.20 7.40 -22.63
CA THR A 220 -20.39 6.14 -21.91
C THR A 220 -19.41 5.08 -22.36
N ALA A 221 -19.20 4.94 -23.66
CA ALA A 221 -18.20 4.05 -24.22
C ALA A 221 -16.77 4.48 -23.85
N ALA A 222 -16.49 5.78 -23.86
CA ALA A 222 -15.20 6.34 -23.45
C ALA A 222 -14.89 6.02 -21.97
N ARG A 223 -15.86 6.20 -21.07
CA ARG A 223 -15.72 5.85 -19.64
C ARG A 223 -15.34 4.39 -19.44
N ARG A 224 -16.06 3.46 -20.09
CA ARG A 224 -15.75 2.01 -20.00
C ARG A 224 -14.34 1.71 -20.47
N ARG A 225 -13.96 2.21 -21.65
CA ARG A 225 -12.63 2.00 -22.22
C ARG A 225 -11.52 2.53 -21.30
N LEU A 226 -11.67 3.73 -20.75
CA LEU A 226 -10.69 4.35 -19.85
C LEU A 226 -10.55 3.55 -18.55
N THR A 227 -11.66 3.09 -17.96
CA THR A 227 -11.64 2.25 -16.76
C THR A 227 -10.90 0.93 -17.02
N GLU A 228 -11.18 0.24 -18.12
CA GLU A 228 -10.49 -1.00 -18.49
C GLU A 228 -9.00 -0.77 -18.78
N GLN A 229 -8.64 0.34 -19.41
CA GLN A 229 -7.24 0.68 -19.63
C GLN A 229 -6.45 0.90 -18.33
N VAL A 230 -7.06 1.45 -17.28
CA VAL A 230 -6.41 1.56 -15.94
C VAL A 230 -6.07 0.18 -15.42
N LYS A 231 -7.04 -0.72 -15.34
CA LYS A 231 -6.87 -2.09 -14.83
C LYS A 231 -5.78 -2.87 -15.58
N HIS A 232 -5.73 -2.73 -16.90
CA HIS A 232 -4.74 -3.45 -17.72
C HIS A 232 -3.37 -2.78 -17.80
N SER A 233 -3.22 -1.54 -17.36
CA SER A 233 -1.96 -0.80 -17.47
C SER A 233 -0.77 -1.50 -16.79
N ALA A 234 -0.99 -2.13 -15.64
CA ALA A 234 0.06 -2.85 -14.92
C ALA A 234 0.51 -4.11 -15.67
N TYR A 235 -0.43 -4.86 -16.24
CA TYR A 235 -0.15 -6.10 -16.95
C TYR A 235 0.75 -5.86 -18.16
N HIS A 236 0.44 -4.86 -19.00
CA HIS A 236 1.26 -4.52 -20.16
C HIS A 236 2.71 -4.14 -19.77
N ILE A 237 2.89 -3.37 -18.68
CA ILE A 237 4.24 -3.01 -18.22
C ILE A 237 5.01 -4.25 -17.75
N ILE A 238 4.34 -5.16 -17.03
CA ILE A 238 4.96 -6.39 -16.54
C ILE A 238 5.33 -7.31 -17.71
N ASP A 239 4.47 -7.44 -18.71
CA ASP A 239 4.73 -8.25 -19.91
C ASP A 239 5.95 -7.73 -20.70
N TYR A 240 6.11 -6.41 -20.81
CA TYR A 240 7.20 -5.82 -21.61
C TYR A 240 8.54 -5.74 -20.87
N LYS A 241 8.56 -5.48 -19.58
CA LYS A 241 9.83 -5.26 -18.83
C LYS A 241 9.97 -6.09 -17.56
N GLY A 242 9.06 -7.02 -17.30
CA GLY A 242 9.12 -7.97 -16.18
C GLY A 242 8.72 -7.42 -14.82
N THR A 243 8.66 -6.10 -14.64
CA THR A 243 8.25 -5.47 -13.38
C THR A 243 7.82 -4.01 -13.58
N THR A 244 6.89 -3.54 -12.77
CA THR A 244 6.61 -2.11 -12.64
C THR A 244 7.38 -1.57 -11.44
N SER A 245 8.10 -0.46 -11.60
CA SER A 245 8.94 0.10 -10.53
C SER A 245 8.97 1.64 -10.53
N PHE A 246 9.15 2.30 -11.69
CA PHE A 246 9.35 3.76 -11.72
C PHE A 246 8.16 4.54 -11.18
N ALA A 247 6.98 4.30 -11.72
CA ALA A 247 5.76 4.98 -11.28
C ALA A 247 5.37 4.59 -9.83
N VAL A 248 5.66 3.33 -9.42
CA VAL A 248 5.50 2.90 -8.03
C VAL A 248 6.41 3.72 -7.12
N GLY A 249 7.70 3.85 -7.46
CA GLY A 249 8.65 4.64 -6.68
C GLY A 249 8.19 6.09 -6.49
N LEU A 250 7.66 6.72 -7.56
CA LEU A 250 7.14 8.08 -7.49
C LEU A 250 5.85 8.17 -6.63
N ALA A 251 4.93 7.20 -6.74
CA ALA A 251 3.74 7.14 -5.90
C ALA A 251 4.09 7.00 -4.42
N LEU A 252 5.07 6.14 -4.09
CA LEU A 252 5.59 5.99 -2.73
C LEU A 252 6.27 7.27 -2.23
N THR A 253 6.99 7.98 -3.10
CA THR A 253 7.59 9.28 -2.77
C THR A 253 6.54 10.33 -2.44
N GLN A 254 5.40 10.32 -3.13
CA GLN A 254 4.26 11.21 -2.82
C GLN A 254 3.67 10.88 -1.44
N ILE A 255 3.48 9.60 -1.11
CA ILE A 255 3.00 9.17 0.22
C ILE A 255 4.04 9.55 1.29
N ALA A 256 5.31 9.28 1.05
CA ALA A 256 6.40 9.65 1.97
C ALA A 256 6.47 11.16 2.21
N ALA A 257 6.28 11.98 1.18
CA ALA A 257 6.24 13.44 1.32
C ALA A 257 5.11 13.91 2.24
N ALA A 258 3.90 13.32 2.11
CA ALA A 258 2.77 13.64 2.96
C ALA A 258 3.08 13.33 4.45
N ILE A 259 3.77 12.23 4.70
CA ILE A 259 4.14 11.79 6.06
C ILE A 259 5.33 12.61 6.60
N LEU A 260 6.45 12.63 5.88
CA LEU A 260 7.71 13.22 6.36
C LEU A 260 7.68 14.75 6.48
N ARG A 261 6.84 15.41 5.67
CA ARG A 261 6.63 16.87 5.70
C ARG A 261 5.35 17.29 6.41
N ASN A 262 4.60 16.34 6.99
CA ASN A 262 3.31 16.62 7.64
C ASN A 262 2.35 17.46 6.78
N GLN A 263 2.15 17.05 5.50
CA GLN A 263 1.47 17.87 4.50
C GLN A 263 -0.05 17.88 4.63
N HIS A 264 -0.66 16.96 5.37
CA HIS A 264 -2.11 16.73 5.42
C HIS A 264 -2.71 16.51 4.01
N GLY A 265 -1.95 15.85 3.14
CA GLY A 265 -2.37 15.55 1.76
C GLY A 265 -3.47 14.50 1.72
N VAL A 266 -4.37 14.62 0.72
CA VAL A 266 -5.42 13.62 0.48
C VAL A 266 -4.95 12.64 -0.57
N LEU A 267 -4.79 11.36 -0.18
CA LEU A 267 -4.36 10.27 -1.06
C LEU A 267 -5.25 9.03 -0.88
N THR A 268 -5.41 8.24 -1.94
CA THR A 268 -6.19 7.00 -1.92
C THR A 268 -5.34 5.81 -1.45
N VAL A 269 -4.83 5.90 -0.22
CA VAL A 269 -4.05 4.84 0.41
C VAL A 269 -4.96 3.72 0.92
N SER A 270 -4.42 2.51 1.02
CA SER A 270 -5.10 1.40 1.68
C SER A 270 -5.14 1.65 3.19
N SER A 271 -6.34 1.74 3.73
CA SER A 271 -6.59 1.98 5.16
C SER A 271 -7.60 0.99 5.71
N VAL A 272 -7.36 0.50 6.93
CA VAL A 272 -8.32 -0.38 7.63
C VAL A 272 -9.57 0.40 7.99
N LEU A 273 -10.73 -0.14 7.60
CA LEU A 273 -12.03 0.46 7.87
C LEU A 273 -12.61 -0.05 9.19
N GLU A 274 -13.20 0.85 9.96
CA GLU A 274 -13.83 0.60 11.26
C GLU A 274 -15.27 1.13 11.32
N GLY A 275 -15.95 1.19 10.18
CA GLY A 275 -17.36 1.62 10.04
C GLY A 275 -17.59 2.56 8.87
N GLU A 276 -16.57 3.13 8.28
CA GLU A 276 -16.70 4.01 7.12
C GLU A 276 -17.36 3.28 5.96
N TYR A 277 -18.27 3.95 5.26
CA TYR A 277 -19.14 3.38 4.22
C TYR A 277 -19.93 2.14 4.68
N GLY A 278 -20.17 1.98 6.00
CA GLY A 278 -20.75 0.78 6.59
C GLY A 278 -19.84 -0.46 6.52
N LEU A 279 -18.54 -0.28 6.23
CA LEU A 279 -17.58 -1.36 6.06
C LEU A 279 -16.64 -1.45 7.26
N SER A 280 -16.29 -2.69 7.64
CA SER A 280 -15.30 -2.97 8.69
C SER A 280 -14.60 -4.28 8.41
N GLY A 281 -13.46 -4.51 9.11
CA GLY A 281 -12.72 -5.76 9.01
C GLY A 281 -12.02 -5.97 7.66
N VAL A 282 -11.73 -4.90 6.95
CA VAL A 282 -11.06 -4.90 5.64
C VAL A 282 -10.22 -3.64 5.50
N SER A 283 -9.25 -3.67 4.61
CA SER A 283 -8.43 -2.52 4.21
C SER A 283 -8.68 -2.24 2.74
N LEU A 284 -8.88 -0.98 2.37
CA LEU A 284 -9.24 -0.54 1.03
C LEU A 284 -8.55 0.76 0.65
N GLY A 285 -8.26 0.93 -0.65
CA GLY A 285 -7.85 2.19 -1.24
C GLY A 285 -9.00 3.20 -1.22
N ILE A 286 -8.95 4.17 -0.33
CA ILE A 286 -9.97 5.22 -0.14
C ILE A 286 -9.30 6.56 0.17
N PRO A 287 -9.98 7.70 -0.06
CA PRO A 287 -9.42 9.00 0.25
C PRO A 287 -9.15 9.16 1.74
N CYS A 288 -7.88 9.43 2.08
CA CYS A 288 -7.42 9.62 3.44
C CYS A 288 -6.60 10.90 3.56
N ILE A 289 -6.75 11.61 4.66
CA ILE A 289 -5.83 12.70 5.05
C ILE A 289 -4.60 12.05 5.71
N LEU A 290 -3.42 12.29 5.12
CA LEU A 290 -2.16 11.79 5.64
C LEU A 290 -1.34 12.88 6.29
N SER A 291 -0.79 12.58 7.47
CA SER A 291 0.14 13.41 8.21
C SER A 291 1.36 12.62 8.67
N GLN A 292 2.21 13.23 9.48
CA GLN A 292 3.32 12.54 10.14
C GLN A 292 2.91 11.35 11.04
N ARG A 293 1.61 11.21 11.35
CA ARG A 293 1.05 10.10 12.14
C ARG A 293 0.48 8.99 11.27
N GLY A 294 0.60 9.10 9.94
CA GLY A 294 -0.06 8.25 8.97
C GLY A 294 -1.46 8.76 8.62
N VAL A 295 -2.45 7.90 8.54
CA VAL A 295 -3.85 8.30 8.28
C VAL A 295 -4.45 8.94 9.52
N GLU A 296 -4.77 10.21 9.43
CA GLU A 296 -5.50 10.93 10.48
C GLU A 296 -7.00 10.76 10.35
N LYS A 297 -7.49 10.76 9.11
CA LYS A 297 -8.91 10.67 8.82
C LYS A 297 -9.15 9.98 7.48
N VAL A 298 -10.08 9.04 7.47
CA VAL A 298 -10.72 8.54 6.27
C VAL A 298 -11.81 9.55 5.86
N LEU A 299 -11.83 9.94 4.59
CA LEU A 299 -12.84 10.85 4.07
C LEU A 299 -13.96 10.04 3.43
N GLU A 300 -15.12 10.04 4.07
CA GLU A 300 -16.33 9.50 3.46
C GLU A 300 -16.91 10.51 2.48
N VAL A 301 -16.72 10.22 1.20
CA VAL A 301 -17.28 10.99 0.11
C VAL A 301 -18.68 10.47 -0.21
N ALA A 302 -19.62 11.36 -0.53
CA ALA A 302 -20.95 10.96 -1.00
C ALA A 302 -20.82 10.33 -2.40
N LEU A 303 -20.69 9.01 -2.46
CA LEU A 303 -20.65 8.24 -3.70
C LEU A 303 -22.07 7.92 -4.19
N PRO A 304 -22.33 7.93 -5.51
CA PRO A 304 -23.58 7.41 -6.08
C PRO A 304 -23.75 5.91 -5.82
N ALA A 305 -24.95 5.41 -5.99
CA ALA A 305 -25.30 4.04 -5.62
C ALA A 305 -24.47 2.97 -6.34
N ASP A 306 -24.16 3.17 -7.61
CA ASP A 306 -23.34 2.28 -8.42
C ASP A 306 -21.87 2.22 -7.95
N GLU A 307 -21.30 3.36 -7.53
CA GLU A 307 -19.95 3.43 -6.95
C GLU A 307 -19.90 2.84 -5.53
N LEU A 308 -20.95 3.02 -4.71
CA LEU A 308 -21.09 2.37 -3.40
C LEU A 308 -21.19 0.84 -3.54
N GLU A 309 -21.95 0.35 -4.52
CA GLU A 309 -22.03 -1.07 -4.83
C GLU A 309 -20.68 -1.63 -5.26
N ALA A 310 -19.94 -0.91 -6.11
CA ALA A 310 -18.58 -1.29 -6.53
C ALA A 310 -17.63 -1.36 -5.34
N LEU A 311 -17.71 -0.40 -4.40
CA LEU A 311 -16.90 -0.40 -3.18
C LEU A 311 -17.23 -1.60 -2.29
N ALA A 312 -18.52 -1.89 -2.10
CA ALA A 312 -18.98 -3.04 -1.31
C ALA A 312 -18.53 -4.37 -1.94
N LYS A 313 -18.58 -4.50 -3.26
CA LYS A 313 -18.06 -5.66 -4.01
C LYS A 313 -16.56 -5.84 -3.80
N SER A 314 -15.80 -4.77 -3.91
CA SER A 314 -14.37 -4.76 -3.66
C SER A 314 -14.04 -5.21 -2.24
N ALA A 315 -14.77 -4.70 -1.24
CA ALA A 315 -14.64 -5.12 0.15
C ALA A 315 -14.95 -6.62 0.35
N ALA A 316 -15.95 -7.16 -0.35
CA ALA A 316 -16.31 -8.57 -0.27
C ALA A 316 -15.18 -9.48 -0.79
N VAL A 317 -14.54 -9.12 -1.92
CA VAL A 317 -13.39 -9.84 -2.49
C VAL A 317 -12.25 -9.91 -1.47
N LEU A 318 -11.91 -8.79 -0.86
CA LEU A 318 -10.82 -8.73 0.13
C LEU A 318 -11.15 -9.47 1.42
N ARG A 319 -12.39 -9.40 1.91
CA ARG A 319 -12.82 -10.19 3.08
C ARG A 319 -12.73 -11.69 2.83
N GLN A 320 -13.07 -12.15 1.62
CA GLN A 320 -12.88 -13.53 1.23
C GLN A 320 -11.42 -13.93 1.29
N ALA A 321 -10.52 -13.14 0.69
CA ALA A 321 -9.08 -13.41 0.72
C ALA A 321 -8.52 -13.39 2.16
N ILE A 322 -8.99 -12.50 3.02
CA ILE A 322 -8.60 -12.46 4.44
C ILE A 322 -9.09 -13.72 5.17
N ALA A 323 -10.30 -14.21 4.89
CA ALA A 323 -10.84 -15.42 5.50
C ALA A 323 -10.06 -16.71 5.13
N GLU A 324 -9.39 -16.71 4.00
CA GLU A 324 -8.54 -17.82 3.53
C GLU A 324 -7.17 -17.88 4.24
N ILE A 325 -6.82 -16.85 5.05
CA ILE A 325 -5.55 -16.83 5.78
C ILE A 325 -5.59 -17.80 6.96
N HIS A 326 -4.68 -18.78 6.96
CA HIS A 326 -4.60 -19.82 8.00
C HIS A 326 -3.65 -19.48 9.15
N LEU A 327 -2.78 -18.48 8.97
CA LEU A 327 -1.83 -18.06 10.00
C LEU A 327 -2.51 -17.17 11.06
N PRO A 328 -2.15 -17.30 12.34
CA PRO A 328 -2.73 -16.48 13.41
C PRO A 328 -2.35 -15.01 13.20
N LEU A 329 -3.34 -14.16 13.04
CA LEU A 329 -3.14 -12.72 12.81
C LEU A 329 -2.59 -12.02 14.06
N ASN A 330 -2.85 -12.55 15.27
CA ASN A 330 -2.29 -12.03 16.52
C ASN A 330 -1.99 -13.18 17.50
N PRO A 331 -0.72 -13.53 17.76
CA PRO A 331 -0.36 -14.64 18.65
C PRO A 331 -0.62 -14.37 20.14
N SER A 332 -0.73 -13.10 20.57
CA SER A 332 -0.96 -12.71 21.96
C SER A 332 -2.45 -12.57 22.32
N ARG A 333 -3.35 -12.59 21.34
CA ARG A 333 -4.79 -12.51 21.60
C ARG A 333 -5.35 -13.92 21.78
N LYS A 334 -5.79 -14.26 22.98
CA LYS A 334 -6.66 -15.44 23.19
C LYS A 334 -7.86 -15.31 22.24
N PRO A 335 -8.31 -16.41 21.61
CA PRO A 335 -9.48 -16.36 20.72
C PRO A 335 -10.63 -15.68 21.45
N ASP A 336 -11.23 -14.70 20.79
CA ASP A 336 -12.39 -14.00 21.30
C ASP A 336 -13.56 -15.02 21.35
N ALA A 337 -14.11 -15.24 22.53
CA ALA A 337 -15.19 -16.22 22.74
C ALA A 337 -16.46 -15.88 21.95
N SER A 338 -16.51 -14.73 21.25
CA SER A 338 -17.58 -14.30 20.38
C SER A 338 -17.38 -14.63 18.89
N GLU A 339 -16.22 -15.18 18.48
CA GLU A 339 -16.05 -15.68 17.11
C GLU A 339 -16.73 -17.08 16.97
N PRO A 340 -17.59 -17.27 15.97
CA PRO A 340 -18.19 -18.59 15.74
C PRO A 340 -17.12 -19.62 15.41
N PRO A 341 -17.26 -20.88 15.88
CA PRO A 341 -16.27 -21.92 15.64
C PRO A 341 -16.09 -22.13 14.12
N ARG A 342 -14.84 -22.06 13.66
CA ARG A 342 -14.49 -22.36 12.28
C ARG A 342 -14.92 -23.78 11.94
N ALA A 343 -15.72 -23.94 10.88
CA ALA A 343 -16.16 -25.25 10.39
C ALA A 343 -14.93 -26.09 10.04
N THR A 344 -14.66 -27.11 10.82
CA THR A 344 -13.70 -28.16 10.49
C THR A 344 -14.35 -29.06 9.45
N ASN A 345 -13.94 -28.94 8.18
CA ASN A 345 -14.25 -29.95 7.17
C ASN A 345 -13.57 -31.27 7.57
N ASN A 346 -14.38 -32.12 8.15
CA ASN A 346 -13.97 -33.47 8.54
C ASN A 346 -14.28 -34.41 7.36
N GLU A 347 -13.51 -34.32 6.29
CA GLU A 347 -13.48 -35.27 5.17
C GLU A 347 -12.07 -35.90 5.08
N ASP A 348 -11.75 -36.74 6.03
CA ASP A 348 -10.71 -37.78 5.89
C ASP A 348 -10.99 -38.90 6.91
N ARG A 349 -11.99 -39.76 6.61
CA ARG A 349 -12.03 -41.12 7.16
C ARG A 349 -11.50 -42.04 6.08
N PRO A 350 -10.39 -42.76 6.32
CA PRO A 350 -10.00 -43.83 5.42
C PRO A 350 -10.98 -45.00 5.60
N ASP A 351 -11.65 -45.32 4.51
CA ASP A 351 -12.56 -46.49 4.40
C ASP A 351 -11.71 -47.78 4.49
N GLY A 352 -11.83 -48.44 5.63
CA GLY A 352 -11.19 -49.74 5.85
C GLY A 352 -11.90 -50.85 5.09
N ARG A 353 -11.37 -51.25 3.94
CA ARG A 353 -11.67 -52.56 3.33
C ARG A 353 -10.43 -53.42 3.26
N GLN A 354 -10.43 -54.46 4.07
CA GLN A 354 -9.50 -55.58 3.94
C GLN A 354 -9.72 -56.33 2.62
N PRO A 355 -8.70 -56.82 1.94
CA PRO A 355 -8.85 -57.73 0.84
C PRO A 355 -8.97 -59.16 1.41
N SER A 356 -10.13 -59.79 1.20
CA SER A 356 -10.30 -61.23 1.29
C SER A 356 -9.60 -61.89 0.10
N GLY A 357 -8.72 -62.84 0.40
CA GLY A 357 -8.02 -63.64 -0.57
C GLY A 357 -8.88 -64.68 -1.27
N VAL A 358 -8.22 -65.33 -2.20
CA VAL A 358 -8.30 -66.76 -2.56
C VAL A 358 -8.49 -67.04 -4.07
N HIS A 359 -7.50 -67.75 -4.59
CA HIS A 359 -7.45 -68.79 -5.61
C HIS A 359 -7.94 -68.54 -7.03
N ALA A 360 -7.07 -68.60 -7.99
CA ALA A 360 -6.69 -69.67 -8.91
C ALA A 360 -5.69 -69.11 -9.94
#